data_005bb8a972f069605cd5729e76943e8b
#
_entry.id   005bb8a972f069605cd5729e76943e8b
#
_cell.length_a   1.000
_cell.length_b   1.000
_cell.length_c   1.000
_cell.angle_alpha   90.00
_cell.angle_beta   90.00
_cell.angle_gamma   90.00
#
_symmetry.space_group_name_H-M   'P 1'
#
loop_
_entity.id
_entity.type
_entity.pdbx_description
1 polymer ?
#
loop_
_entity_poly.entity_id
_entity_poly.type
_entity_poly.pdbx_seq_one_letter_code
_entity_poly.pdbx_strand_id
1 'polypeptide(L)'
;MARSKDKGSQEVNAGSMADIAFLLLIFFLVTTQIATNKGLTLLLPPKQEDDEPIEIKQQERNLFKIQINSEDLLLVEDEPLDDVKQIRTMVYDFVLNFGKPSDTKKGKDNVSDRDVYETLPGSMKAYITRSLGSDESSDGPSSAIISLKADRGSSYAIFISILDELNAAYNRIYGERVGLTDEEFRKLNRNDPRQKELYDRARIGMPKAISIAEPTTSGG
;
A
#
# COMPACT_ATOMS: atom_id res chain seq x y z
N MET A 1 -86.09 22.27 -0.99
CA MET A 1 -85.55 20.92 -1.08
C MET A 1 -84.10 20.98 -1.51
N ALA A 2 -83.20 20.90 -0.57
CA ALA A 2 -81.78 20.90 -0.84
C ALA A 2 -81.27 19.43 -0.91
N ARG A 3 -80.73 19.06 -2.08
CA ARG A 3 -80.20 17.72 -2.34
C ARG A 3 -78.77 17.67 -1.86
N SER A 4 -78.51 16.94 -0.74
CA SER A 4 -77.25 16.60 -0.22
C SER A 4 -76.47 15.70 -1.23
N LYS A 5 -75.34 16.17 -1.70
CA LYS A 5 -74.39 15.40 -2.54
C LYS A 5 -73.47 14.62 -1.60
N ASP A 6 -73.78 13.33 -1.47
CA ASP A 6 -72.97 12.35 -0.76
C ASP A 6 -71.61 12.21 -1.52
N LYS A 7 -70.52 12.68 -0.93
CA LYS A 7 -69.19 12.46 -1.45
C LYS A 7 -68.75 11.09 -0.92
N GLY A 8 -68.92 10.06 -1.74
CA GLY A 8 -68.36 8.74 -1.45
C GLY A 8 -66.84 8.88 -1.20
N SER A 9 -66.44 8.54 -0.01
CA SER A 9 -65.01 8.38 0.33
C SER A 9 -64.45 7.27 -0.56
N GLN A 10 -63.49 7.63 -1.39
CA GLN A 10 -62.74 6.68 -2.18
C GLN A 10 -61.93 5.83 -1.18
N GLU A 11 -62.42 4.65 -0.83
CA GLU A 11 -61.63 3.68 -0.04
C GLU A 11 -60.41 3.25 -0.88
N VAL A 12 -59.25 3.73 -0.47
CA VAL A 12 -57.98 3.28 -1.05
C VAL A 12 -57.85 1.80 -0.69
N ASN A 13 -57.77 0.93 -1.71
CA ASN A 13 -57.63 -0.51 -1.51
C ASN A 13 -56.31 -0.80 -0.77
N ALA A 14 -56.39 -1.22 0.48
CA ALA A 14 -55.27 -1.53 1.35
C ALA A 14 -54.34 -2.59 0.73
N GLY A 15 -54.85 -3.50 -0.09
CA GLY A 15 -54.05 -4.47 -0.83
C GLY A 15 -53.16 -3.84 -1.89
N SER A 16 -53.66 -2.84 -2.61
CA SER A 16 -52.82 -2.12 -3.60
C SER A 16 -51.74 -1.29 -2.94
N MET A 17 -51.99 -0.70 -1.78
CA MET A 17 -50.96 0.02 -1.02
C MET A 17 -49.90 -0.92 -0.46
N ALA A 18 -50.28 -2.10 0.01
CA ALA A 18 -49.35 -3.10 0.49
C ALA A 18 -48.43 -3.62 -0.63
N ASP A 19 -48.96 -3.82 -1.84
CA ASP A 19 -48.20 -4.28 -3.01
C ASP A 19 -47.16 -3.20 -3.44
N ILE A 20 -47.59 -1.94 -3.51
CA ILE A 20 -46.64 -0.83 -3.83
C ILE A 20 -45.54 -0.72 -2.77
N ALA A 21 -45.88 -0.85 -1.47
CA ALA A 21 -44.91 -0.82 -0.40
C ALA A 21 -43.93 -2.00 -0.50
N PHE A 22 -44.41 -3.19 -0.84
CA PHE A 22 -43.57 -4.38 -1.02
C PHE A 22 -42.66 -4.25 -2.25
N LEU A 23 -43.14 -3.76 -3.36
CA LEU A 23 -42.33 -3.52 -4.56
C LEU A 23 -41.23 -2.46 -4.31
N LEU A 24 -41.56 -1.38 -3.59
CA LEU A 24 -40.59 -0.37 -3.20
C LEU A 24 -39.51 -0.95 -2.26
N LEU A 25 -39.92 -1.82 -1.32
CA LEU A 25 -38.98 -2.48 -0.40
C LEU A 25 -38.01 -3.39 -1.16
N ILE A 26 -38.49 -4.20 -2.09
CA ILE A 26 -37.65 -5.05 -2.94
C ILE A 26 -36.77 -4.19 -3.83
N PHE A 27 -37.32 -3.14 -4.41
CA PHE A 27 -36.55 -2.21 -5.24
C PHE A 27 -35.37 -1.60 -4.46
N PHE A 28 -35.61 -1.10 -3.25
CA PHE A 28 -34.52 -0.58 -2.40
C PHE A 28 -33.52 -1.67 -2.00
N LEU A 29 -33.98 -2.89 -1.68
CA LEU A 29 -33.04 -4.00 -1.37
C LEU A 29 -32.17 -4.37 -2.54
N VAL A 30 -32.68 -4.36 -3.77
CA VAL A 30 -31.90 -4.71 -4.97
C VAL A 30 -31.01 -3.55 -5.42
N THR A 31 -31.46 -2.29 -5.24
CA THR A 31 -30.70 -1.12 -5.68
C THR A 31 -29.68 -0.63 -4.65
N THR A 32 -29.80 -0.98 -3.36
CA THR A 32 -28.76 -0.68 -2.36
C THR A 32 -27.56 -1.59 -2.55
N GLN A 33 -26.76 -1.29 -3.55
CA GLN A 33 -25.41 -1.80 -3.65
C GLN A 33 -24.57 -1.06 -2.62
N ILE A 34 -24.23 -1.75 -1.53
CA ILE A 34 -23.19 -1.23 -0.63
C ILE A 34 -21.89 -1.30 -1.41
N ALA A 35 -21.46 -0.17 -1.95
CA ALA A 35 -20.13 -0.02 -2.50
C ALA A 35 -19.16 -0.27 -1.35
N THR A 36 -18.61 -1.47 -1.26
CA THR A 36 -17.45 -1.75 -0.41
C THR A 36 -16.27 -1.02 -1.05
N ASN A 37 -16.10 0.24 -0.67
CA ASN A 37 -14.91 1.00 -1.02
C ASN A 37 -13.72 0.27 -0.40
N LYS A 38 -13.01 -0.49 -1.22
CA LYS A 38 -11.71 -1.04 -0.87
C LYS A 38 -10.70 0.11 -0.93
N GLY A 39 -10.70 0.93 0.10
CA GLY A 39 -9.70 1.98 0.26
C GLY A 39 -8.37 1.38 0.72
N LEU A 40 -7.27 1.92 0.22
CA LEU A 40 -5.95 1.69 0.79
C LEU A 40 -5.89 2.40 2.15
N THR A 41 -5.71 1.64 3.22
CA THR A 41 -5.47 2.23 4.54
C THR A 41 -4.00 2.64 4.60
N LEU A 42 -3.74 3.91 4.36
CA LEU A 42 -2.44 4.53 4.61
C LEU A 42 -2.44 5.02 6.06
N LEU A 43 -1.54 4.48 6.87
CA LEU A 43 -1.25 5.04 8.19
C LEU A 43 -0.31 6.22 7.97
N LEU A 44 -0.87 7.42 7.95
CA LEU A 44 -0.06 8.63 7.97
C LEU A 44 0.65 8.72 9.33
N PRO A 45 1.93 9.06 9.37
CA PRO A 45 2.60 9.34 10.62
C PRO A 45 1.88 10.49 11.35
N PRO A 46 1.82 10.47 12.69
CA PRO A 46 1.22 11.56 13.45
C PRO A 46 1.96 12.86 13.11
N LYS A 47 1.18 13.94 13.01
CA LYS A 47 1.75 15.28 12.82
C LYS A 47 2.72 15.54 14.00
N GLN A 48 3.99 15.71 13.69
CA GLN A 48 4.96 16.14 14.69
C GLN A 48 4.60 17.57 15.11
N GLU A 49 4.23 17.74 16.35
CA GLU A 49 4.14 19.05 16.97
C GLU A 49 5.58 19.52 17.20
N ASP A 50 5.91 20.66 16.62
CA ASP A 50 7.09 21.52 16.73
C ASP A 50 8.25 21.10 17.66
N ASP A 51 8.74 19.89 17.55
CA ASP A 51 10.07 19.54 18.07
C ASP A 51 11.08 19.75 16.92
N GLU A 52 12.21 20.39 17.25
CA GLU A 52 13.27 20.72 16.33
C GLU A 52 13.52 19.58 15.33
N PRO A 53 13.69 19.87 14.02
CA PRO A 53 13.89 18.81 13.04
C PRO A 53 15.16 18.06 13.44
N ILE A 54 14.99 16.87 14.01
CA ILE A 54 16.06 15.91 14.10
C ILE A 54 16.44 15.62 12.66
N GLU A 55 17.51 16.27 12.17
CA GLU A 55 18.14 15.89 10.90
C GLU A 55 18.64 14.45 11.05
N ILE A 56 17.75 13.50 10.86
CA ILE A 56 18.15 12.14 10.59
C ILE A 56 18.86 12.25 9.23
N LYS A 57 20.18 12.29 9.24
CA LYS A 57 21.00 12.16 8.02
C LYS A 57 20.74 10.77 7.46
N GLN A 58 19.63 10.64 6.75
CA GLN A 58 19.35 9.46 5.96
C GLN A 58 20.44 9.41 4.89
N GLN A 59 21.16 8.30 4.87
CA GLN A 59 22.12 8.10 3.78
C GLN A 59 21.31 7.99 2.49
N GLU A 60 21.64 8.75 1.47
CA GLU A 60 20.96 8.79 0.17
C GLU A 60 20.76 7.39 -0.42
N ARG A 61 21.71 6.50 -0.20
CA ARG A 61 21.64 5.11 -0.64
C ARG A 61 20.49 4.29 -0.03
N ASN A 62 19.90 4.74 1.08
CA ASN A 62 18.76 4.09 1.73
C ASN A 62 17.42 4.68 1.32
N LEU A 63 17.43 5.63 0.40
CA LEU A 63 16.25 6.30 -0.10
C LEU A 63 16.00 5.91 -1.56
N PHE A 64 14.92 5.21 -1.82
CA PHE A 64 14.43 4.88 -3.17
C PHE A 64 13.44 5.96 -3.62
N LYS A 65 13.81 6.71 -4.65
CA LYS A 65 13.04 7.87 -5.11
C LYS A 65 12.12 7.49 -6.27
N ILE A 66 10.85 7.78 -6.14
CA ILE A 66 9.85 7.67 -7.20
C ILE A 66 9.18 9.03 -7.36
N GLN A 67 9.21 9.58 -8.56
CA GLN A 67 8.64 10.88 -8.88
C GLN A 67 7.67 10.76 -10.06
N ILE A 68 6.54 11.45 -9.95
CA ILE A 68 5.53 11.52 -11.00
C ILE A 68 5.37 13.01 -11.35
N ASN A 69 5.51 13.34 -12.62
CA ASN A 69 5.29 14.72 -13.08
C ASN A 69 3.81 14.97 -13.43
N SER A 70 3.50 16.21 -13.80
CA SER A 70 2.15 16.63 -14.20
C SER A 70 1.64 16.00 -15.51
N GLU A 71 2.50 15.36 -16.29
CA GLU A 71 2.19 14.65 -17.53
C GLU A 71 2.10 13.13 -17.34
N ASP A 72 2.05 12.68 -16.08
CA ASP A 72 2.07 11.26 -15.70
C ASP A 72 3.35 10.50 -16.10
N LEU A 73 4.44 11.21 -16.37
CA LEU A 73 5.73 10.58 -16.60
C LEU A 73 6.36 10.19 -15.26
N LEU A 74 6.86 8.97 -15.23
CA LEU A 74 7.43 8.35 -14.05
C LEU A 74 8.95 8.39 -14.11
N LEU A 75 9.59 8.91 -13.05
CA LEU A 75 11.02 8.79 -12.82
C LEU A 75 11.26 7.95 -11.57
N VAL A 76 12.18 6.99 -11.70
CA VAL A 76 12.64 6.14 -10.61
C VAL A 76 14.15 6.27 -10.52
N GLU A 77 14.69 6.67 -9.37
CA GLU A 77 16.12 6.96 -9.18
C GLU A 77 16.67 7.91 -10.25
N ASP A 78 15.88 8.94 -10.59
CA ASP A 78 16.19 9.95 -11.60
C ASP A 78 16.23 9.43 -13.06
N GLU A 79 15.87 8.16 -13.30
CA GLU A 79 15.74 7.55 -14.63
C GLU A 79 14.26 7.41 -15.04
N PRO A 80 13.89 7.71 -16.31
CA PRO A 80 12.54 7.55 -16.78
C PRO A 80 12.16 6.06 -16.86
N LEU A 81 10.96 5.73 -16.36
CA LEU A 81 10.42 4.38 -16.36
C LEU A 81 9.08 4.32 -17.08
N ASP A 82 8.98 3.50 -18.13
CA ASP A 82 7.74 3.38 -18.92
C ASP A 82 6.74 2.38 -18.33
N ASP A 83 7.23 1.33 -17.68
CA ASP A 83 6.39 0.26 -17.14
C ASP A 83 6.35 0.29 -15.61
N VAL A 84 5.22 0.74 -15.07
CA VAL A 84 4.96 0.81 -13.62
C VAL A 84 5.17 -0.54 -12.91
N LYS A 85 4.96 -1.67 -13.61
CA LYS A 85 5.12 -3.01 -13.02
C LYS A 85 6.56 -3.33 -12.62
N GLN A 86 7.53 -2.69 -13.24
CA GLN A 86 8.95 -2.88 -12.91
C GLN A 86 9.28 -2.38 -11.50
N ILE A 87 8.52 -1.39 -10.99
CA ILE A 87 8.67 -0.88 -9.63
C ILE A 87 8.65 -2.01 -8.60
N ARG A 88 7.76 -3.01 -8.79
CA ARG A 88 7.67 -4.16 -7.88
C ARG A 88 9.01 -4.88 -7.71
N THR A 89 9.70 -5.14 -8.81
CA THR A 89 10.99 -5.83 -8.78
C THR A 89 12.09 -4.92 -8.26
N MET A 90 12.13 -3.67 -8.71
CA MET A 90 13.13 -2.70 -8.27
C MET A 90 13.06 -2.47 -6.75
N VAL A 91 11.86 -2.31 -6.20
CA VAL A 91 11.66 -2.14 -4.74
C VAL A 91 11.99 -3.42 -3.98
N TYR A 92 11.62 -4.59 -4.52
CA TYR A 92 11.98 -5.88 -3.94
C TYR A 92 13.51 -6.00 -3.81
N ASP A 93 14.24 -5.69 -4.87
CA ASP A 93 15.70 -5.75 -4.92
C ASP A 93 16.34 -4.72 -4.00
N PHE A 94 15.82 -3.50 -4.00
CA PHE A 94 16.29 -2.41 -3.14
C PHE A 94 16.16 -2.75 -1.65
N VAL A 95 14.99 -3.23 -1.22
CA VAL A 95 14.74 -3.56 0.19
C VAL A 95 15.59 -4.75 0.64
N LEU A 96 15.83 -5.74 -0.23
CA LEU A 96 16.57 -6.97 0.10
C LEU A 96 18.07 -6.90 -0.19
N ASN A 97 18.62 -5.73 -0.49
CA ASN A 97 20.04 -5.65 -0.87
C ASN A 97 21.02 -5.94 0.27
N PHE A 98 20.70 -5.59 1.49
CA PHE A 98 21.53 -5.78 2.69
C PHE A 98 22.98 -5.23 2.59
N GLY A 99 23.20 -4.21 1.78
CA GLY A 99 24.49 -3.53 1.70
C GLY A 99 25.68 -4.43 1.44
N LYS A 100 25.59 -5.42 0.58
CA LYS A 100 26.56 -6.50 0.36
C LYS A 100 26.77 -7.37 1.60
N PRO A 101 26.00 -8.43 1.81
CA PRO A 101 26.13 -9.36 2.94
C PRO A 101 27.53 -10.00 3.08
N SER A 102 28.30 -10.03 1.98
CA SER A 102 29.68 -10.52 1.96
C SER A 102 30.72 -9.54 2.51
N ASP A 103 30.37 -8.26 2.68
CA ASP A 103 31.30 -7.26 3.21
C ASP A 103 31.25 -7.24 4.74
N THR A 104 32.11 -8.04 5.35
CA THR A 104 32.19 -8.24 6.81
C THR A 104 32.49 -6.96 7.60
N LYS A 105 32.89 -5.88 6.93
CA LYS A 105 33.17 -4.61 7.59
C LYS A 105 31.92 -3.72 7.76
N LYS A 106 31.00 -3.75 6.80
CA LYS A 106 29.77 -2.95 6.84
C LYS A 106 28.63 -3.63 7.58
N GLY A 107 28.57 -4.95 7.54
CA GLY A 107 27.55 -5.72 8.28
C GLY A 107 27.76 -5.77 9.81
N LYS A 108 28.82 -5.11 10.34
CA LYS A 108 29.02 -5.00 11.79
C LYS A 108 28.27 -3.84 12.42
N ASP A 109 27.94 -2.82 11.66
CA ASP A 109 27.37 -1.59 12.20
C ASP A 109 25.83 -1.62 12.23
N ASN A 110 25.17 -2.56 11.54
CA ASN A 110 23.73 -2.72 11.51
C ASN A 110 23.30 -4.12 12.01
N VAL A 111 23.36 -4.31 13.31
CA VAL A 111 23.05 -5.58 13.99
C VAL A 111 21.61 -6.05 13.68
N SER A 112 20.67 -5.12 13.53
CA SER A 112 19.27 -5.44 13.29
C SER A 112 19.02 -6.07 11.93
N ASP A 113 19.70 -5.62 10.88
CA ASP A 113 19.54 -6.17 9.54
C ASP A 113 20.22 -7.53 9.37
N ARG A 114 21.32 -7.74 10.07
CA ARG A 114 21.98 -9.05 10.11
C ARG A 114 21.06 -10.12 10.72
N ASP A 115 20.42 -9.80 11.83
CA ASP A 115 19.48 -10.71 12.47
C ASP A 115 18.30 -11.02 11.56
N VAL A 116 17.80 -10.03 10.83
CA VAL A 116 16.74 -10.21 9.81
C VAL A 116 17.23 -11.13 8.69
N TYR A 117 18.43 -10.89 8.15
CA TYR A 117 19.00 -11.73 7.10
C TYR A 117 19.10 -13.21 7.52
N GLU A 118 19.56 -13.48 8.75
CA GLU A 118 19.69 -14.85 9.26
C GLU A 118 18.33 -15.58 9.35
N THR A 119 17.24 -14.85 9.55
CA THR A 119 15.88 -15.43 9.61
C THR A 119 15.25 -15.68 8.24
N LEU A 120 15.87 -15.23 7.14
CA LEU A 120 15.33 -15.41 5.79
C LEU A 120 15.38 -16.88 5.34
N PRO A 121 14.39 -17.31 4.53
CA PRO A 121 14.45 -18.59 3.85
C PRO A 121 15.68 -18.74 2.94
N GLY A 122 16.16 -19.97 2.76
CA GLY A 122 17.32 -20.27 1.92
C GLY A 122 17.18 -19.78 0.48
N SER A 123 15.95 -19.79 -0.09
CA SER A 123 15.66 -19.28 -1.42
C SER A 123 15.93 -17.79 -1.53
N MET A 124 15.49 -17.01 -0.55
CA MET A 124 15.71 -15.55 -0.50
C MET A 124 17.19 -15.24 -0.31
N LYS A 125 17.88 -15.95 0.61
CA LYS A 125 19.34 -15.81 0.82
C LYS A 125 20.13 -16.10 -0.47
N ALA A 126 19.75 -17.15 -1.19
CA ALA A 126 20.37 -17.51 -2.46
C ALA A 126 20.15 -16.44 -3.54
N TYR A 127 18.94 -15.85 -3.58
CA TYR A 127 18.63 -14.75 -4.48
C TYR A 127 19.48 -13.51 -4.17
N ILE A 128 19.51 -13.09 -2.91
CA ILE A 128 20.29 -11.95 -2.43
C ILE A 128 21.77 -12.10 -2.80
N THR A 129 22.36 -13.27 -2.51
CA THR A 129 23.78 -13.53 -2.79
C THR A 129 24.09 -13.55 -4.28
N ARG A 130 23.17 -14.00 -5.14
CA ARG A 130 23.39 -14.14 -6.58
C ARG A 130 23.13 -12.86 -7.34
N SER A 131 22.06 -12.15 -7.02
CA SER A 131 21.47 -11.12 -7.86
C SER A 131 21.67 -9.71 -7.31
N LEU A 132 21.85 -9.59 -6.00
CA LEU A 132 21.96 -8.31 -5.31
C LEU A 132 23.41 -8.08 -4.83
N GLY A 133 23.74 -6.87 -4.51
CA GLY A 133 25.08 -6.54 -4.01
C GLY A 133 25.69 -5.31 -4.69
N SER A 134 24.83 -4.40 -5.20
CA SER A 134 25.26 -3.07 -5.61
C SER A 134 25.61 -2.22 -4.39
N ASP A 135 26.75 -1.52 -4.44
CA ASP A 135 27.13 -0.56 -3.39
C ASP A 135 26.18 0.65 -3.31
N GLU A 136 25.39 0.87 -4.36
CA GLU A 136 24.46 2.00 -4.50
C GLU A 136 23.07 1.71 -3.91
N SER A 137 22.81 0.49 -3.47
CA SER A 137 21.52 0.09 -2.91
C SER A 137 21.49 0.09 -1.38
N SER A 138 20.32 -0.16 -0.79
CA SER A 138 20.10 0.00 0.64
C SER A 138 20.97 -0.88 1.52
N ASP A 139 21.18 -0.43 2.76
CA ASP A 139 21.87 -1.21 3.81
C ASP A 139 21.06 -2.42 4.28
N GLY A 140 19.75 -2.42 4.01
CA GLY A 140 18.84 -3.51 4.34
C GLY A 140 17.42 -3.04 4.66
N PRO A 141 16.53 -3.99 4.95
CA PRO A 141 15.09 -3.72 5.10
C PRO A 141 14.72 -2.72 6.18
N SER A 142 15.49 -2.61 7.26
CA SER A 142 15.19 -1.69 8.35
C SER A 142 15.51 -0.24 8.00
N SER A 143 16.47 -0.04 7.09
CA SER A 143 16.95 1.27 6.66
C SER A 143 16.35 1.74 5.34
N ALA A 144 15.81 0.82 4.54
CA ALA A 144 15.24 1.11 3.23
C ALA A 144 13.97 1.95 3.34
N ILE A 145 13.96 3.11 2.70
CA ILE A 145 12.80 4.01 2.65
C ILE A 145 12.46 4.28 1.19
N ILE A 146 11.17 4.18 0.86
CA ILE A 146 10.65 4.48 -0.47
C ILE A 146 9.96 5.83 -0.40
N SER A 147 10.45 6.79 -1.16
CA SER A 147 9.88 8.13 -1.27
C SER A 147 9.07 8.23 -2.55
N LEU A 148 7.76 8.43 -2.44
CA LEU A 148 6.87 8.68 -3.55
C LEU A 148 6.48 10.16 -3.55
N LYS A 149 6.86 10.87 -4.61
CA LYS A 149 6.52 12.26 -4.84
C LYS A 149 5.70 12.40 -6.11
N ALA A 150 4.53 13.01 -6.02
CA ALA A 150 3.66 13.26 -7.15
C ALA A 150 3.41 14.77 -7.30
N ASP A 151 3.48 15.27 -8.52
CA ASP A 151 3.09 16.64 -8.80
C ASP A 151 1.56 16.81 -8.70
N ARG A 152 1.10 18.04 -8.42
CA ARG A 152 -0.34 18.33 -8.30
C ARG A 152 -1.14 18.08 -9.58
N GLY A 153 -0.49 18.08 -10.73
CA GLY A 153 -1.11 17.84 -12.03
C GLY A 153 -1.18 16.36 -12.40
N SER A 154 -0.51 15.47 -11.68
CA SER A 154 -0.50 14.04 -11.98
C SER A 154 -1.87 13.40 -11.74
N SER A 155 -2.19 12.36 -12.52
CA SER A 155 -3.45 11.66 -12.37
C SER A 155 -3.45 10.77 -11.13
N TYR A 156 -4.61 10.72 -10.47
CA TYR A 156 -4.82 9.81 -9.34
C TYR A 156 -4.65 8.33 -9.74
N ALA A 157 -4.92 8.01 -11.00
CA ALA A 157 -4.82 6.64 -11.52
C ALA A 157 -3.38 6.12 -11.48
N ILE A 158 -2.40 6.89 -11.96
CA ILE A 158 -0.99 6.47 -11.91
C ILE A 158 -0.47 6.40 -10.49
N PHE A 159 -0.86 7.36 -9.65
CA PHE A 159 -0.50 7.35 -8.23
C PHE A 159 -0.95 6.06 -7.53
N ILE A 160 -2.22 5.66 -7.73
CA ILE A 160 -2.74 4.40 -7.17
C ILE A 160 -2.05 3.18 -7.77
N SER A 161 -1.76 3.19 -9.09
CA SER A 161 -1.05 2.08 -9.73
C SER A 161 0.34 1.86 -9.13
N ILE A 162 1.06 2.94 -8.84
CA ILE A 162 2.37 2.86 -8.17
C ILE A 162 2.22 2.34 -6.75
N LEU A 163 1.25 2.84 -5.98
CA LEU A 163 1.00 2.34 -4.62
C LEU A 163 0.65 0.84 -4.60
N ASP A 164 -0.09 0.36 -5.60
CA ASP A 164 -0.40 -1.07 -5.72
C ASP A 164 0.87 -1.89 -5.99
N GLU A 165 1.77 -1.43 -6.86
CA GLU A 165 3.04 -2.12 -7.11
C GLU A 165 3.97 -2.10 -5.89
N LEU A 166 4.03 -0.98 -5.15
CA LEU A 166 4.76 -0.89 -3.88
C LEU A 166 4.20 -1.87 -2.84
N ASN A 167 2.87 -1.93 -2.73
CA ASN A 167 2.22 -2.88 -1.84
C ASN A 167 2.49 -4.33 -2.26
N ALA A 168 2.47 -4.61 -3.56
CA ALA A 168 2.74 -5.94 -4.10
C ALA A 168 4.20 -6.37 -3.84
N ALA A 169 5.18 -5.45 -3.95
CA ALA A 169 6.57 -5.71 -3.60
C ALA A 169 6.71 -6.15 -2.15
N TYR A 170 6.14 -5.41 -1.21
CA TYR A 170 6.19 -5.78 0.21
C TYR A 170 5.40 -7.06 0.51
N ASN A 171 4.25 -7.27 -0.13
CA ASN A 171 3.49 -8.52 0.05
C ASN A 171 4.30 -9.72 -0.45
N ARG A 172 5.05 -9.57 -1.53
CA ARG A 172 5.96 -10.60 -2.03
C ARG A 172 7.08 -10.89 -1.03
N ILE A 173 7.77 -9.86 -0.51
CA ILE A 173 8.83 -10.01 0.49
C ILE A 173 8.30 -10.76 1.73
N TYR A 174 7.17 -10.32 2.26
CA TYR A 174 6.57 -10.90 3.46
C TYR A 174 6.03 -12.32 3.20
N GLY A 175 5.39 -12.55 2.05
CA GLY A 175 4.90 -13.85 1.66
C GLY A 175 6.02 -14.87 1.54
N GLU A 176 7.05 -14.58 0.75
CA GLU A 176 8.21 -15.48 0.58
C GLU A 176 8.89 -15.82 1.91
N ARG A 177 8.95 -14.85 2.85
CA ARG A 177 9.53 -15.07 4.18
C ARG A 177 8.80 -16.13 5.01
N VAL A 178 7.49 -16.27 4.83
CA VAL A 178 6.65 -17.23 5.56
C VAL A 178 6.19 -18.40 4.69
N GLY A 179 6.72 -18.52 3.47
CA GLY A 179 6.40 -19.60 2.54
C GLY A 179 5.06 -19.47 1.83
N LEU A 180 4.57 -18.25 1.67
CA LEU A 180 3.34 -17.90 0.95
C LEU A 180 3.68 -17.13 -0.33
N THR A 181 2.74 -17.13 -1.27
CA THR A 181 2.77 -16.20 -2.41
C THR A 181 2.32 -14.80 -1.98
N ASP A 182 2.60 -13.78 -2.78
CA ASP A 182 2.14 -12.41 -2.56
C ASP A 182 0.62 -12.30 -2.46
N GLU A 183 -0.11 -13.06 -3.30
CA GLU A 183 -1.57 -13.12 -3.28
C GLU A 183 -2.12 -13.79 -2.01
N GLU A 184 -1.52 -14.90 -1.57
CA GLU A 184 -1.91 -15.59 -0.34
C GLU A 184 -1.65 -14.70 0.87
N PHE A 185 -0.49 -14.04 0.91
CA PHE A 185 -0.17 -13.12 1.99
C PHE A 185 -1.15 -11.94 2.06
N ARG A 186 -1.52 -11.37 0.91
CA ARG A 186 -2.51 -10.29 0.81
C ARG A 186 -3.89 -10.68 1.35
N LYS A 187 -4.26 -11.96 1.20
CA LYS A 187 -5.57 -12.50 1.63
C LYS A 187 -5.62 -12.91 3.10
N LEU A 188 -4.52 -12.82 3.85
CA LEU A 188 -4.50 -13.19 5.26
C LEU A 188 -5.52 -12.40 6.08
N ASN A 189 -6.35 -13.15 6.83
CA ASN A 189 -7.33 -12.56 7.73
C ASN A 189 -6.70 -12.27 9.10
N ARG A 190 -6.46 -11.00 9.38
CA ARG A 190 -5.85 -10.56 10.65
C ARG A 190 -6.74 -10.75 11.89
N ASN A 191 -8.02 -11.11 11.70
CA ASN A 191 -8.91 -11.46 12.80
C ASN A 191 -8.77 -12.94 13.21
N ASP A 192 -8.16 -13.78 12.38
CA ASP A 192 -7.79 -15.15 12.72
C ASP A 192 -6.44 -15.16 13.45
N PRO A 193 -6.36 -15.67 14.69
CA PRO A 193 -5.13 -15.63 15.48
C PRO A 193 -3.92 -16.30 14.79
N ARG A 194 -4.13 -17.41 14.06
CA ARG A 194 -3.06 -18.13 13.36
C ARG A 194 -2.54 -17.34 12.17
N GLN A 195 -3.44 -16.74 11.39
CA GLN A 195 -3.06 -15.94 10.24
C GLN A 195 -2.44 -14.61 10.67
N LYS A 196 -2.89 -14.04 11.78
CA LYS A 196 -2.27 -12.87 12.39
C LYS A 196 -0.83 -13.16 12.82
N GLU A 197 -0.57 -14.29 13.46
CA GLU A 197 0.79 -14.71 13.85
C GLU A 197 1.73 -14.80 12.64
N LEU A 198 1.27 -15.42 11.53
CA LEU A 198 2.01 -15.46 10.26
C LEU A 198 2.30 -14.06 9.72
N TYR A 199 1.29 -13.20 9.73
CA TYR A 199 1.40 -11.82 9.28
C TYR A 199 2.43 -11.03 10.10
N ASP A 200 2.36 -11.14 11.42
CA ASP A 200 3.27 -10.43 12.34
C ASP A 200 4.71 -10.97 12.20
N ARG A 201 4.88 -12.29 12.11
CA ARG A 201 6.17 -12.95 11.92
C ARG A 201 6.85 -12.52 10.61
N ALA A 202 6.07 -12.40 9.51
CA ALA A 202 6.60 -11.98 8.22
C ALA A 202 7.21 -10.57 8.27
N ARG A 203 6.71 -9.69 9.13
CA ARG A 203 7.09 -8.28 9.21
C ARG A 203 8.17 -7.95 10.23
N ILE A 204 8.54 -8.89 11.09
CA ILE A 204 9.55 -8.65 12.14
C ILE A 204 10.85 -8.15 11.51
N GLY A 205 11.31 -6.97 11.91
CA GLY A 205 12.53 -6.34 11.43
C GLY A 205 12.49 -5.81 9.98
N MET A 206 11.32 -5.88 9.33
CA MET A 206 11.11 -5.37 7.97
C MET A 206 9.95 -4.37 7.94
N PRO A 207 10.15 -3.13 8.37
CA PRO A 207 9.09 -2.13 8.33
C PRO A 207 8.73 -1.81 6.87
N LYS A 208 7.46 -1.56 6.62
CA LYS A 208 7.01 -1.00 5.35
C LYS A 208 7.17 0.51 5.40
N ALA A 209 8.32 1.00 4.96
CA ALA A 209 8.67 2.41 5.01
C ALA A 209 8.40 3.09 3.66
N ILE A 210 7.14 3.48 3.44
CA ILE A 210 6.73 4.28 2.27
C ILE A 210 6.41 5.69 2.77
N SER A 211 7.18 6.66 2.30
CA SER A 211 6.98 8.09 2.55
C SER A 211 6.33 8.74 1.33
N ILE A 212 5.21 9.41 1.54
CA ILE A 212 4.55 10.20 0.50
C ILE A 212 4.94 11.65 0.74
N ALA A 213 5.76 12.19 -0.16
CA ALA A 213 6.18 13.58 -0.08
C ALA A 213 5.08 14.51 -0.62
N GLU A 214 4.91 15.66 0.03
CA GLU A 214 3.99 16.67 -0.47
C GLU A 214 4.45 17.20 -1.85
N PRO A 215 3.50 17.45 -2.76
CA PRO A 215 3.84 18.01 -4.06
C PRO A 215 4.51 19.36 -3.88
N THR A 216 5.66 19.55 -4.53
CA THR A 216 6.27 20.88 -4.58
C THR A 216 5.33 21.83 -5.29
N THR A 217 5.00 22.94 -4.65
CA THR A 217 4.51 24.10 -5.37
C THR A 217 5.67 24.56 -6.27
N SER A 218 5.58 24.29 -7.58
CA SER A 218 6.43 24.98 -8.54
C SER A 218 6.12 26.46 -8.36
N GLY A 219 7.04 27.16 -7.70
CA GLY A 219 6.99 28.62 -7.63
C GLY A 219 6.99 29.16 -9.06
N GLY A 220 5.98 29.96 -9.37
CA GLY A 220 5.94 30.73 -10.60
C GLY A 220 7.04 31.78 -10.64
#